data_a5149035d843159b1b87524fc64a3217
#
_entry.id   a5149035d843159b1b87524fc64a3217
#
_cell.length_a   1.000
_cell.length_b   1.000
_cell.length_c   1.000
_cell.angle_alpha   90.00
_cell.angle_beta   90.00
_cell.angle_gamma   90.00
#
_symmetry.space_group_name_H-M   'P 1'
#
loop_
_entity.id
_entity.type
_entity.pdbx_description
1 polymer ?
#
loop_
_entity_poly.entity_id
_entity_poly.type
_entity_poly.pdbx_seq_one_letter_code
_entity_poly.pdbx_strand_id
1 'polypeptide(L)'
;FKMNRNSMSEMYQQMLFVTDSRRQDMSFILDSLIEIQQLIPELKSKLDQEKIVAAGHSMGAATAMLVSGMTLVNPMDGYKETSDEKRFDALLMISDPTNMALMPPEPWKGVKVPTFISTGTNDFSDVGSGRMSAPFTYQIPENLLQSSSPHHFVLIEGADHYMGGLICRTDVPGPFQYEELQIASNMSVTFLDAYVKNNPKALRSLRYGNLSVKTKGKASHSLR
;
A
#
# COMPACT_ATOMS: atom_id res chain seq x y z
N PHE A 1 0.28 29.40 -4.89
CA PHE A 1 -1.16 29.52 -4.55
C PHE A 1 -1.29 29.18 -3.07
N LYS A 2 -1.63 30.15 -2.20
CA LYS A 2 -1.95 29.85 -0.80
C LYS A 2 -3.44 29.58 -0.71
N MET A 3 -3.82 28.34 -0.52
CA MET A 3 -5.22 27.99 -0.20
C MET A 3 -5.61 28.68 1.12
N ASN A 4 -6.83 29.21 1.17
CA ASN A 4 -7.37 29.76 2.42
C ASN A 4 -7.80 28.58 3.35
N ARG A 5 -8.01 28.90 4.64
CA ARG A 5 -8.34 27.88 5.66
C ARG A 5 -9.66 27.14 5.36
N ASN A 6 -10.64 27.80 4.77
CA ASN A 6 -11.93 27.16 4.44
C ASN A 6 -11.76 26.14 3.30
N SER A 7 -11.06 26.52 2.23
CA SER A 7 -10.76 25.60 1.11
C SER A 7 -9.94 24.39 1.56
N MET A 8 -9.03 24.56 2.53
CA MET A 8 -8.28 23.45 3.12
C MET A 8 -9.20 22.54 3.94
N SER A 9 -10.09 23.09 4.75
CA SER A 9 -11.05 22.33 5.55
C SER A 9 -11.97 21.49 4.65
N GLU A 10 -12.53 22.07 3.61
CA GLU A 10 -13.37 21.38 2.63
C GLU A 10 -12.60 20.24 1.92
N MET A 11 -11.36 20.48 1.52
CA MET A 11 -10.50 19.46 0.92
C MET A 11 -10.28 18.27 1.87
N TYR A 12 -9.95 18.52 3.13
CA TYR A 12 -9.74 17.45 4.11
C TYR A 12 -11.02 16.67 4.40
N GLN A 13 -12.16 17.33 4.52
CA GLN A 13 -13.45 16.66 4.70
C GLN A 13 -13.78 15.77 3.51
N GLN A 14 -13.55 16.26 2.29
CA GLN A 14 -13.78 15.48 1.08
C GLN A 14 -12.84 14.25 0.99
N MET A 15 -11.57 14.41 1.35
CA MET A 15 -10.61 13.29 1.38
C MET A 15 -11.01 12.25 2.44
N LEU A 16 -11.42 12.67 3.64
CA LEU A 16 -11.92 11.76 4.68
C LEU A 16 -13.15 11.00 4.20
N PHE A 17 -14.14 11.70 3.62
CA PHE A 17 -15.35 11.07 3.07
C PHE A 17 -15.01 9.99 2.02
N VAL A 18 -14.14 10.31 1.07
CA VAL A 18 -13.73 9.35 0.02
C VAL A 18 -13.01 8.15 0.63
N THR A 19 -12.13 8.39 1.60
CA THR A 19 -11.35 7.31 2.22
C THR A 19 -12.21 6.40 3.07
N ASP A 20 -13.16 6.97 3.84
CA ASP A 20 -14.11 6.19 4.64
C ASP A 20 -15.11 5.42 3.76
N SER A 21 -15.63 6.00 2.70
CA SER A 21 -16.48 5.29 1.74
C SER A 21 -15.76 4.06 1.16
N ARG A 22 -14.50 4.20 0.75
CA ARG A 22 -13.70 3.07 0.25
C ARG A 22 -13.45 1.99 1.31
N ARG A 23 -13.24 2.40 2.55
CA ARG A 23 -13.12 1.47 3.68
C ARG A 23 -14.40 0.65 3.86
N GLN A 24 -15.56 1.32 3.80
CA GLN A 24 -16.86 0.66 3.88
C GLN A 24 -17.07 -0.30 2.70
N ASP A 25 -16.70 0.10 1.49
CA ASP A 25 -16.77 -0.76 0.29
C ASP A 25 -15.93 -2.03 0.47
N MET A 26 -14.73 -1.93 1.02
CA MET A 26 -13.88 -3.10 1.27
C MET A 26 -14.53 -4.06 2.28
N SER A 27 -15.06 -3.56 3.40
CA SER A 27 -15.79 -4.39 4.37
C SER A 27 -17.05 -5.01 3.74
N PHE A 28 -17.81 -4.24 2.97
CA PHE A 28 -19.00 -4.72 2.25
C PHE A 28 -18.66 -5.86 1.26
N ILE A 29 -17.55 -5.74 0.52
CA ILE A 29 -17.08 -6.81 -0.37
C ILE A 29 -16.80 -8.08 0.42
N LEU A 30 -16.13 -7.97 1.58
CA LEU A 30 -15.86 -9.14 2.43
C LEU A 30 -17.15 -9.78 2.97
N ASP A 31 -18.12 -8.97 3.36
CA ASP A 31 -19.43 -9.45 3.82
C ASP A 31 -20.19 -10.18 2.69
N SER A 32 -19.95 -9.76 1.45
CA SER A 32 -20.65 -10.28 0.25
C SER A 32 -19.93 -11.45 -0.44
N LEU A 33 -18.77 -11.92 0.06
CA LEU A 33 -17.96 -12.93 -0.64
C LEU A 33 -18.74 -14.23 -0.95
N ILE A 34 -19.62 -14.67 -0.05
CA ILE A 34 -20.44 -15.88 -0.27
C ILE A 34 -21.41 -15.66 -1.42
N GLU A 35 -22.10 -14.50 -1.42
CA GLU A 35 -23.05 -14.14 -2.47
C GLU A 35 -22.33 -13.96 -3.82
N ILE A 36 -21.19 -13.30 -3.85
CA ILE A 36 -20.36 -13.14 -5.05
C ILE A 36 -20.00 -14.50 -5.66
N GLN A 37 -19.61 -15.48 -4.85
CA GLN A 37 -19.30 -16.83 -5.33
C GLN A 37 -20.55 -17.57 -5.88
N GLN A 38 -21.74 -17.24 -5.38
CA GLN A 38 -22.98 -17.80 -5.91
C GLN A 38 -23.39 -17.16 -7.24
N LEU A 39 -23.17 -15.85 -7.38
CA LEU A 39 -23.51 -15.08 -8.57
C LEU A 39 -22.53 -15.31 -9.73
N ILE A 40 -21.27 -15.63 -9.42
CA ILE A 40 -20.20 -15.84 -10.40
C ILE A 40 -19.73 -17.29 -10.32
N PRO A 41 -20.26 -18.20 -11.16
CA PRO A 41 -19.98 -19.65 -11.08
C PRO A 41 -18.49 -19.96 -11.17
N GLU A 42 -17.70 -19.16 -11.89
CA GLU A 42 -16.25 -19.32 -12.07
C GLU A 42 -15.48 -19.13 -10.77
N LEU A 43 -16.04 -18.41 -9.79
CA LEU A 43 -15.44 -18.18 -8.47
C LEU A 43 -15.86 -19.22 -7.42
N LYS A 44 -16.81 -20.10 -7.75
CA LYS A 44 -17.28 -21.12 -6.82
C LYS A 44 -16.13 -21.96 -6.28
N SER A 45 -15.97 -21.98 -4.96
CA SER A 45 -14.89 -22.71 -4.25
C SER A 45 -13.47 -22.29 -4.63
N LYS A 46 -13.28 -21.10 -5.22
CA LYS A 46 -11.96 -20.56 -5.57
C LYS A 46 -11.50 -19.42 -4.66
N LEU A 47 -12.40 -18.83 -3.89
CA LEU A 47 -12.05 -17.80 -2.92
C LEU A 47 -11.81 -18.45 -1.55
N ASP A 48 -10.63 -18.26 -1.02
CA ASP A 48 -10.27 -18.67 0.34
C ASP A 48 -10.60 -17.51 1.28
N GLN A 49 -11.70 -17.64 2.02
CA GLN A 49 -12.18 -16.60 2.94
C GLN A 49 -11.35 -16.50 4.23
N GLU A 50 -10.48 -17.47 4.47
CA GLU A 50 -9.55 -17.48 5.60
C GLU A 50 -8.17 -16.90 5.23
N LYS A 51 -8.01 -16.38 4.01
CA LYS A 51 -6.73 -15.85 3.50
C LYS A 51 -6.94 -14.61 2.67
N ILE A 52 -7.17 -13.50 3.35
CA ILE A 52 -7.54 -12.25 2.72
C ILE A 52 -6.45 -11.19 2.90
N VAL A 53 -6.12 -10.49 1.84
CA VAL A 53 -5.08 -9.46 1.82
C VAL A 53 -5.67 -8.13 1.40
N ALA A 54 -5.41 -7.09 2.20
CA ALA A 54 -5.65 -5.72 1.76
C ALA A 54 -4.52 -5.29 0.84
N ALA A 55 -4.83 -4.93 -0.40
CA ALA A 55 -3.83 -4.51 -1.37
C ALA A 55 -4.21 -3.20 -2.05
N GLY A 56 -3.21 -2.37 -2.39
CA GLY A 56 -3.47 -1.12 -3.08
C GLY A 56 -2.23 -0.43 -3.62
N HIS A 57 -2.48 0.48 -4.56
CA HIS A 57 -1.50 1.39 -5.12
C HIS A 57 -1.89 2.83 -4.79
N SER A 58 -0.94 3.67 -4.39
CA SER A 58 -1.17 5.09 -4.14
C SER A 58 -2.32 5.34 -3.14
N MET A 59 -3.37 6.05 -3.51
CA MET A 59 -4.56 6.21 -2.66
C MET A 59 -5.25 4.89 -2.30
N GLY A 60 -5.15 3.85 -3.15
CA GLY A 60 -5.60 2.50 -2.81
C GLY A 60 -4.77 1.89 -1.70
N ALA A 61 -3.47 2.19 -1.64
CA ALA A 61 -2.60 1.78 -0.53
C ALA A 61 -3.02 2.46 0.79
N ALA A 62 -3.42 3.74 0.75
CA ALA A 62 -3.98 4.44 1.93
C ALA A 62 -5.25 3.76 2.45
N THR A 63 -6.15 3.35 1.55
CA THR A 63 -7.36 2.61 1.92
C THR A 63 -7.01 1.24 2.53
N ALA A 64 -6.10 0.49 1.89
CA ALA A 64 -5.64 -0.80 2.39
C ALA A 64 -4.98 -0.68 3.78
N MET A 65 -4.22 0.37 4.00
CA MET A 65 -3.58 0.68 5.27
C MET A 65 -4.62 1.01 6.36
N LEU A 66 -5.65 1.79 6.01
CA LEU A 66 -6.73 2.13 6.93
C LEU A 66 -7.49 0.87 7.38
N VAL A 67 -7.90 0.00 6.47
CA VAL A 67 -8.60 -1.26 6.84
C VAL A 67 -7.70 -2.24 7.60
N SER A 68 -6.38 -2.06 7.51
CA SER A 68 -5.39 -2.86 8.25
C SER A 68 -5.03 -2.28 9.63
N GLY A 69 -5.73 -1.24 10.09
CA GLY A 69 -5.61 -0.71 11.45
C GLY A 69 -4.97 0.68 11.59
N MET A 70 -4.58 1.34 10.49
CA MET A 70 -4.14 2.73 10.55
C MET A 70 -5.29 3.63 11.03
N THR A 71 -4.96 4.70 11.75
CA THR A 71 -5.90 5.76 12.11
C THR A 71 -5.65 6.98 11.24
N LEU A 72 -6.64 7.44 10.49
CA LEU A 72 -6.60 8.76 9.85
C LEU A 72 -6.86 9.85 10.87
N VAL A 73 -6.24 11.00 10.68
CA VAL A 73 -6.45 12.18 11.53
C VAL A 73 -6.70 13.39 10.63
N ASN A 74 -7.82 14.08 10.85
CA ASN A 74 -8.06 15.37 10.23
C ASN A 74 -7.21 16.42 10.95
N PRO A 75 -6.25 17.06 10.29
CA PRO A 75 -5.35 18.01 10.93
C PRO A 75 -6.03 19.34 11.31
N MET A 76 -7.26 19.60 10.85
CA MET A 76 -7.98 20.84 11.09
C MET A 76 -8.80 20.83 12.39
N ASP A 77 -9.36 19.70 12.76
CA ASP A 77 -10.26 19.54 13.91
C ASP A 77 -9.89 18.35 14.82
N GLY A 78 -8.90 17.55 14.43
CA GLY A 78 -8.43 16.40 15.19
C GLY A 78 -9.37 15.18 15.12
N TYR A 79 -10.40 15.22 14.26
CA TYR A 79 -11.25 14.05 14.02
C TYR A 79 -10.41 12.83 13.62
N LYS A 80 -10.76 11.66 14.15
CA LYS A 80 -10.05 10.41 13.92
C LYS A 80 -10.98 9.38 13.30
N GLU A 81 -10.48 8.71 12.28
CA GLU A 81 -11.13 7.58 11.63
C GLU A 81 -10.24 6.34 11.74
N THR A 82 -10.79 5.27 12.28
CA THR A 82 -10.11 3.97 12.39
C THR A 82 -10.98 2.86 11.84
N SER A 83 -10.37 1.80 11.35
CA SER A 83 -11.08 0.58 10.99
C SER A 83 -10.88 -0.49 12.08
N ASP A 84 -11.95 -1.23 12.39
CA ASP A 84 -11.87 -2.43 13.22
C ASP A 84 -11.96 -3.73 12.37
N GLU A 85 -11.68 -3.63 11.08
CA GLU A 85 -11.70 -4.77 10.16
C GLU A 85 -10.51 -5.70 10.47
N LYS A 86 -10.82 -6.93 10.88
CA LYS A 86 -9.82 -7.91 11.34
C LYS A 86 -9.64 -9.10 10.39
N ARG A 87 -10.36 -9.11 9.28
CA ARG A 87 -10.33 -10.22 8.32
C ARG A 87 -9.15 -10.17 7.36
N PHE A 88 -8.34 -9.12 7.40
CA PHE A 88 -7.14 -9.03 6.58
C PHE A 88 -5.93 -9.65 7.28
N ASP A 89 -5.31 -10.64 6.64
CA ASP A 89 -4.14 -11.37 7.15
C ASP A 89 -2.81 -10.67 6.83
N ALA A 90 -2.81 -9.82 5.82
CA ALA A 90 -1.63 -9.09 5.37
C ALA A 90 -2.01 -7.79 4.64
N LEU A 91 -1.05 -6.86 4.56
CA LEU A 91 -1.13 -5.61 3.83
C LEU A 91 -0.07 -5.59 2.72
N LEU A 92 -0.49 -5.33 1.48
CA LEU A 92 0.40 -5.21 0.33
C LEU A 92 0.22 -3.85 -0.33
N MET A 93 1.29 -3.09 -0.43
CA MET A 93 1.27 -1.75 -1.00
C MET A 93 2.29 -1.58 -2.12
N ILE A 94 1.85 -0.95 -3.21
CA ILE A 94 2.72 -0.42 -4.26
C ILE A 94 2.63 1.10 -4.14
N SER A 95 3.76 1.75 -3.91
CA SER A 95 3.87 3.15 -3.50
C SER A 95 3.26 3.42 -2.11
N ASP A 96 4.05 3.99 -1.21
CA ASP A 96 3.63 4.28 0.17
C ASP A 96 2.87 5.61 0.23
N PRO A 97 1.66 5.63 0.78
CA PRO A 97 0.86 6.84 0.90
C PRO A 97 1.19 7.70 2.13
N THR A 98 2.15 7.34 2.98
CA THR A 98 2.34 7.95 4.31
C THR A 98 2.71 9.43 4.30
N ASN A 99 3.07 10.00 3.15
CA ASN A 99 3.26 11.44 2.97
C ASN A 99 1.99 12.20 2.55
N MET A 100 0.84 11.53 2.46
CA MET A 100 -0.42 12.20 2.17
C MET A 100 -0.90 13.05 3.36
N ALA A 101 -1.63 14.10 3.05
CA ALA A 101 -2.02 15.15 4.02
C ALA A 101 -2.89 14.68 5.20
N LEU A 102 -3.53 13.51 5.10
CA LEU A 102 -4.35 12.92 6.17
C LEU A 102 -3.60 11.90 7.02
N MET A 103 -2.33 11.65 6.74
CA MET A 103 -1.58 10.66 7.48
C MET A 103 -1.25 11.17 8.88
N PRO A 104 -1.44 10.33 9.92
CA PRO A 104 -1.04 10.67 11.27
C PRO A 104 0.49 10.70 11.40
N PRO A 105 1.03 11.30 12.47
CA PRO A 105 2.47 11.28 12.74
C PRO A 105 3.05 9.87 12.89
N GLU A 106 2.24 8.91 13.33
CA GLU A 106 2.63 7.51 13.54
C GLU A 106 1.70 6.57 12.74
N PRO A 107 1.75 6.60 11.40
CA PRO A 107 0.75 5.91 10.56
C PRO A 107 0.78 4.38 10.74
N TRP A 108 1.92 3.82 11.12
CA TRP A 108 2.13 2.37 11.26
C TRP A 108 1.74 1.80 12.61
N LYS A 109 1.51 2.64 13.62
CA LYS A 109 1.29 2.20 15.01
C LYS A 109 0.09 1.26 15.18
N GLY A 110 -0.96 1.46 14.38
CA GLY A 110 -2.18 0.64 14.41
C GLY A 110 -2.12 -0.60 13.53
N VAL A 111 -1.19 -0.66 12.57
CA VAL A 111 -1.08 -1.77 11.62
C VAL A 111 -0.42 -2.97 12.30
N LYS A 112 -1.15 -4.08 12.43
CA LYS A 112 -0.72 -5.28 13.18
C LYS A 112 -0.56 -6.52 12.32
N VAL A 113 -0.73 -6.39 11.02
CA VAL A 113 -0.56 -7.48 10.06
C VAL A 113 0.78 -7.39 9.35
N PRO A 114 1.35 -8.51 8.90
CA PRO A 114 2.52 -8.49 8.04
C PRO A 114 2.31 -7.55 6.85
N THR A 115 3.30 -6.73 6.57
CA THR A 115 3.17 -5.68 5.56
C THR A 115 4.28 -5.76 4.53
N PHE A 116 3.90 -5.60 3.26
CA PHE A 116 4.81 -5.45 2.14
C PHE A 116 4.61 -4.11 1.47
N ILE A 117 5.71 -3.40 1.21
CA ILE A 117 5.73 -2.14 0.48
C ILE A 117 6.76 -2.22 -0.62
N SER A 118 6.38 -1.91 -1.84
CA SER A 118 7.34 -1.64 -2.92
C SER A 118 7.15 -0.22 -3.42
N THR A 119 8.25 0.48 -3.65
CA THR A 119 8.26 1.84 -4.20
C THR A 119 9.51 2.06 -5.04
N GLY A 120 9.54 3.10 -5.83
CA GLY A 120 10.66 3.44 -6.69
C GLY A 120 11.44 4.64 -6.23
N THR A 121 12.71 4.76 -6.67
CA THR A 121 13.51 5.96 -6.39
C THR A 121 12.99 7.20 -7.11
N ASN A 122 12.16 7.03 -8.15
CA ASN A 122 11.45 8.09 -8.88
C ASN A 122 9.95 8.11 -8.55
N ASP A 123 9.53 7.47 -7.47
CA ASP A 123 8.14 7.47 -7.03
C ASP A 123 7.82 8.80 -6.33
N PHE A 124 7.20 9.69 -7.09
CA PHE A 124 6.75 11.00 -6.62
C PHE A 124 5.26 11.09 -6.80
N SER A 125 4.54 11.42 -5.76
CA SER A 125 3.17 11.87 -5.92
C SER A 125 3.16 13.38 -6.18
N ASP A 126 2.99 13.77 -7.41
CA ASP A 126 2.67 15.16 -7.76
C ASP A 126 1.16 15.41 -7.59
N VAL A 127 0.71 15.40 -6.34
CA VAL A 127 -0.67 15.79 -6.05
C VAL A 127 -0.71 17.30 -5.86
N GLY A 128 -0.77 18.02 -6.97
CA GLY A 128 -1.30 19.38 -6.99
C GLY A 128 -0.35 20.52 -6.63
N SER A 129 0.96 20.31 -6.49
CA SER A 129 1.88 21.39 -6.09
C SER A 129 2.84 21.87 -7.19
N GLY A 130 2.94 21.15 -8.30
CA GLY A 130 3.93 21.47 -9.37
C GLY A 130 5.38 21.46 -8.89
N ARG A 131 5.64 20.91 -7.69
CA ARG A 131 6.95 20.70 -7.13
C ARG A 131 7.06 19.26 -6.68
N MET A 132 8.01 18.55 -7.23
CA MET A 132 8.42 17.24 -6.77
C MET A 132 8.90 17.36 -5.32
N SER A 133 8.13 16.83 -4.38
CA SER A 133 8.63 16.57 -3.04
C SER A 133 9.69 15.48 -3.10
N ALA A 134 10.62 15.47 -2.15
CA ALA A 134 11.62 14.40 -2.06
C ALA A 134 10.93 13.03 -2.09
N PRO A 135 11.53 12.02 -2.72
CA PRO A 135 10.95 10.68 -2.80
C PRO A 135 10.48 10.22 -1.43
N PHE A 136 9.30 9.61 -1.36
CA PHE A 136 8.74 9.00 -0.14
C PHE A 136 9.72 8.02 0.54
N THR A 137 10.69 7.55 -0.19
CA THR A 137 11.64 6.49 0.14
C THR A 137 12.50 6.72 1.37
N TYR A 138 12.72 7.96 1.79
CA TYR A 138 13.69 8.24 2.86
C TYR A 138 13.11 8.18 4.28
N GLN A 139 11.80 8.30 4.43
CA GLN A 139 11.15 8.30 5.75
C GLN A 139 10.52 6.96 6.14
N ILE A 140 10.21 6.10 5.15
CA ILE A 140 9.55 4.82 5.35
C ILE A 140 10.29 3.89 6.31
N PRO A 141 11.62 3.65 6.16
CA PRO A 141 12.32 2.69 7.02
C PRO A 141 12.29 3.04 8.52
N GLU A 142 12.30 4.33 8.85
CA GLU A 142 12.26 4.79 10.25
C GLU A 142 10.84 4.70 10.81
N ASN A 143 9.84 5.07 10.02
CA ASN A 143 8.44 5.01 10.42
C ASN A 143 7.95 3.56 10.64
N LEU A 144 8.48 2.59 9.89
CA LEU A 144 8.13 1.18 10.04
C LEU A 144 8.52 0.58 11.40
N LEU A 145 9.49 1.16 12.10
CA LEU A 145 9.87 0.73 13.45
C LEU A 145 8.76 0.93 14.50
N GLN A 146 7.72 1.69 14.16
CA GLN A 146 6.58 1.94 15.06
C GLN A 146 5.58 0.78 15.13
N SER A 147 5.66 -0.18 14.22
CA SER A 147 4.78 -1.34 14.19
C SER A 147 5.38 -2.55 14.90
N SER A 148 4.50 -3.40 15.47
CA SER A 148 4.88 -4.67 16.09
C SER A 148 4.90 -5.86 15.10
N SER A 149 4.51 -5.65 13.85
CA SER A 149 4.44 -6.69 12.82
C SER A 149 5.62 -6.61 11.86
N PRO A 150 6.01 -7.72 11.19
CA PRO A 150 7.09 -7.69 10.23
C PRO A 150 6.72 -6.84 9.01
N HIS A 151 7.59 -5.91 8.65
CA HIS A 151 7.45 -5.05 7.48
C HIS A 151 8.56 -5.31 6.48
N HIS A 152 8.18 -5.64 5.26
CA HIS A 152 9.06 -5.83 4.12
C HIS A 152 8.99 -4.61 3.22
N PHE A 153 10.12 -3.95 3.04
CA PHE A 153 10.25 -2.78 2.20
C PHE A 153 11.17 -3.08 1.02
N VAL A 154 10.68 -2.85 -0.20
CA VAL A 154 11.43 -3.01 -1.44
C VAL A 154 11.54 -1.66 -2.13
N LEU A 155 12.78 -1.22 -2.34
CA LEU A 155 13.12 -0.03 -3.11
C LEU A 155 13.64 -0.45 -4.47
N ILE A 156 13.05 0.09 -5.54
CA ILE A 156 13.37 -0.24 -6.93
C ILE A 156 13.98 0.99 -7.60
N GLU A 157 15.21 0.86 -8.07
CA GLU A 157 15.94 1.95 -8.73
C GLU A 157 15.28 2.35 -10.05
N GLY A 158 15.04 3.65 -10.22
CA GLY A 158 14.44 4.24 -11.42
C GLY A 158 12.94 4.07 -11.56
N ALA A 159 12.29 3.23 -10.75
CA ALA A 159 10.84 3.05 -10.83
C ALA A 159 10.11 4.33 -10.45
N ASP A 160 9.13 4.71 -11.27
CA ASP A 160 8.23 5.83 -11.02
C ASP A 160 6.89 5.36 -10.42
N HIS A 161 6.03 6.31 -10.10
CA HIS A 161 4.74 6.08 -9.46
C HIS A 161 3.81 5.12 -10.23
N TYR A 162 3.91 5.09 -11.54
CA TYR A 162 3.03 4.31 -12.42
C TYR A 162 3.76 3.19 -13.18
N MET A 163 5.02 2.91 -12.84
CA MET A 163 5.89 1.96 -13.56
C MET A 163 5.92 2.24 -15.07
N GLY A 164 6.14 3.52 -15.43
CA GLY A 164 6.11 3.95 -16.83
C GLY A 164 4.73 3.83 -17.48
N GLY A 165 3.66 3.94 -16.71
CA GLY A 165 2.28 3.84 -17.18
C GLY A 165 1.67 2.45 -17.13
N LEU A 166 2.41 1.41 -16.70
CA LEU A 166 1.89 0.05 -16.60
C LEU A 166 0.87 -0.15 -15.46
N ILE A 167 0.90 0.74 -14.45
CA ILE A 167 -0.05 0.72 -13.35
C ILE A 167 -1.03 1.89 -13.51
N CYS A 168 -2.29 1.61 -13.79
CA CYS A 168 -3.43 2.53 -13.76
C CYS A 168 -3.40 3.73 -14.75
N ARG A 169 -2.30 4.00 -15.45
CA ARG A 169 -2.12 5.23 -16.25
C ARG A 169 -1.38 4.96 -17.55
N THR A 170 -2.05 4.33 -18.51
CA THR A 170 -1.50 4.12 -19.87
C THR A 170 -1.28 5.41 -20.68
N ASP A 171 -1.78 6.54 -20.19
CA ASP A 171 -1.64 7.88 -20.75
C ASP A 171 -0.39 8.64 -20.27
N VAL A 172 0.34 8.09 -19.28
CA VAL A 172 1.59 8.70 -18.81
C VAL A 172 2.69 8.54 -19.85
N PRO A 173 3.30 9.64 -20.32
CA PRO A 173 4.40 9.55 -21.27
C PRO A 173 5.67 9.02 -20.59
N GLY A 174 6.28 8.02 -21.17
CA GLY A 174 7.55 7.44 -20.71
C GLY A 174 7.76 6.03 -21.22
N PRO A 175 8.96 5.49 -21.10
CA PRO A 175 9.18 4.09 -21.38
C PRO A 175 8.49 3.22 -20.34
N PHE A 176 7.82 2.14 -20.76
CA PHE A 176 7.25 1.16 -19.88
C PHE A 176 8.35 0.48 -19.03
N GLN A 177 8.15 0.42 -17.73
CA GLN A 177 9.11 -0.11 -16.75
C GLN A 177 8.78 -1.58 -16.42
N TYR A 178 8.92 -2.46 -17.43
CA TYR A 178 8.56 -3.89 -17.27
C TYR A 178 9.41 -4.62 -16.26
N GLU A 179 10.72 -4.32 -16.20
CA GLU A 179 11.63 -4.99 -15.26
C GLU A 179 11.34 -4.56 -13.80
N GLU A 180 11.07 -3.29 -13.58
CA GLU A 180 10.69 -2.72 -12.30
C GLU A 180 9.37 -3.33 -11.79
N LEU A 181 8.37 -3.42 -12.67
CA LEU A 181 7.09 -4.07 -12.37
C LEU A 181 7.29 -5.57 -12.08
N GLN A 182 8.16 -6.26 -12.83
CA GLN A 182 8.46 -7.68 -12.60
C GLN A 182 9.12 -7.89 -11.22
N ILE A 183 10.02 -7.01 -10.80
CA ILE A 183 10.65 -7.06 -9.47
C ILE A 183 9.57 -6.89 -8.39
N ALA A 184 8.73 -5.85 -8.49
CA ALA A 184 7.64 -5.60 -7.56
C ALA A 184 6.69 -6.81 -7.47
N SER A 185 6.28 -7.36 -8.61
CA SER A 185 5.38 -8.52 -8.70
C SER A 185 5.98 -9.77 -8.06
N ASN A 186 7.23 -10.11 -8.39
CA ASN A 186 7.90 -11.29 -7.86
C ASN A 186 8.06 -11.22 -6.34
N MET A 187 8.40 -10.05 -5.81
CA MET A 187 8.54 -9.84 -4.37
C MET A 187 7.18 -9.87 -3.67
N SER A 188 6.14 -9.29 -4.28
CA SER A 188 4.76 -9.36 -3.79
C SER A 188 4.28 -10.82 -3.68
N VAL A 189 4.46 -11.62 -4.73
CA VAL A 189 4.10 -13.05 -4.71
C VAL A 189 4.90 -13.80 -3.64
N THR A 190 6.20 -13.54 -3.52
CA THR A 190 7.03 -14.17 -2.47
C THR A 190 6.52 -13.83 -1.08
N PHE A 191 6.10 -12.58 -0.85
CA PHE A 191 5.51 -12.14 0.40
C PHE A 191 4.16 -12.85 0.69
N LEU A 192 3.27 -12.91 -0.29
CA LEU A 192 1.98 -13.59 -0.17
C LEU A 192 2.17 -15.10 0.12
N ASP A 193 3.09 -15.74 -0.58
CA ASP A 193 3.40 -17.15 -0.31
C ASP A 193 3.94 -17.35 1.11
N ALA A 194 4.77 -16.42 1.61
CA ALA A 194 5.36 -16.52 2.94
C ALA A 194 4.35 -16.35 4.06
N TYR A 195 3.54 -15.30 4.02
CA TYR A 195 2.71 -14.88 5.16
C TYR A 195 1.25 -15.31 5.05
N VAL A 196 0.72 -15.47 3.86
CA VAL A 196 -0.68 -15.86 3.65
C VAL A 196 -0.80 -17.37 3.41
N LYS A 197 0.12 -17.93 2.62
CA LYS A 197 0.14 -19.37 2.36
C LYS A 197 1.07 -20.16 3.30
N ASN A 198 1.72 -19.47 4.24
CA ASN A 198 2.62 -20.08 5.24
C ASN A 198 3.74 -20.95 4.61
N ASN A 199 4.27 -20.51 3.47
CA ASN A 199 5.33 -21.23 2.76
C ASN A 199 6.71 -20.96 3.40
N PRO A 200 7.36 -21.94 4.03
CA PRO A 200 8.62 -21.72 4.74
C PRO A 200 9.80 -21.41 3.80
N LYS A 201 9.75 -21.84 2.53
CA LYS A 201 10.79 -21.51 1.54
C LYS A 201 10.70 -20.05 1.13
N ALA A 202 9.49 -19.55 0.90
CA ALA A 202 9.24 -18.14 0.59
C ALA A 202 9.66 -17.23 1.78
N LEU A 203 9.29 -17.60 3.00
CA LEU A 203 9.69 -16.86 4.21
C LEU A 203 11.22 -16.82 4.36
N ARG A 204 11.90 -17.94 4.12
CA ARG A 204 13.38 -17.99 4.14
C ARG A 204 13.98 -17.10 3.05
N SER A 205 13.39 -17.09 1.86
CA SER A 205 13.82 -16.21 0.76
C SER A 205 13.69 -14.73 1.09
N LEU A 206 12.61 -14.31 1.77
CA LEU A 206 12.44 -12.95 2.24
C LEU A 206 13.45 -12.59 3.34
N ARG A 207 13.65 -13.47 4.32
CA ARG A 207 14.50 -13.15 5.49
C ARG A 207 15.99 -13.13 5.16
N TYR A 208 16.44 -14.00 4.25
CA TYR A 208 17.88 -14.25 4.02
C TYR A 208 18.31 -14.05 2.56
N GLY A 209 17.36 -13.81 1.67
CA GLY A 209 17.65 -13.56 0.27
C GLY A 209 18.28 -12.19 0.05
N ASN A 210 19.22 -12.09 -0.85
CA ASN A 210 19.82 -10.83 -1.26
C ASN A 210 19.21 -10.37 -2.58
N LEU A 211 18.23 -9.46 -2.50
CA LEU A 211 17.52 -8.94 -3.68
C LEU A 211 18.47 -8.13 -4.58
N SER A 212 19.37 -7.34 -3.99
CA SER A 212 20.31 -6.53 -4.75
C SER A 212 21.21 -7.39 -5.65
N VAL A 213 21.70 -8.52 -5.14
CA VAL A 213 22.49 -9.45 -5.96
C VAL A 213 21.63 -10.05 -7.08
N LYS A 214 20.41 -10.49 -6.79
CA LYS A 214 19.50 -11.09 -7.78
C LYS A 214 19.11 -10.12 -8.89
N THR A 215 19.00 -8.85 -8.58
CA THR A 215 18.57 -7.78 -9.50
C THR A 215 19.74 -6.95 -10.04
N LYS A 216 20.99 -7.39 -9.80
CA LYS A 216 22.20 -6.66 -10.24
C LYS A 216 22.21 -5.19 -9.77
N GLY A 217 21.78 -4.96 -8.55
CA GLY A 217 21.72 -3.62 -7.95
C GLY A 217 20.44 -2.84 -8.20
N LYS A 218 19.51 -3.33 -9.05
CA LYS A 218 18.27 -2.60 -9.39
C LYS A 218 17.26 -2.51 -8.25
N ALA A 219 17.33 -3.38 -7.26
CA ALA A 219 16.44 -3.26 -6.12
C ALA A 219 17.13 -3.69 -4.82
N SER A 220 16.67 -3.11 -3.73
CA SER A 220 17.04 -3.51 -2.38
C SER A 220 15.80 -3.94 -1.59
N HIS A 221 16.02 -4.77 -0.58
CA HIS A 221 14.98 -5.22 0.33
C HIS A 221 15.46 -5.08 1.77
N SER A 222 14.60 -4.56 2.62
CA SER A 222 14.81 -4.50 4.07
C SER A 222 13.60 -5.07 4.81
N LEU A 223 13.87 -5.73 5.94
CA LEU A 223 12.89 -6.22 6.89
C LEU A 223 13.03 -5.41 8.19
N ARG A 224 11.91 -4.94 8.71
CA ARG A 224 11.80 -4.19 9.97
C ARG A 224 10.81 -4.86 10.91
#